data_e8479c7b30147c50e2d3252324f9a7fa
#
_entry.id   e8479c7b30147c50e2d3252324f9a7fa
#
_cell.length_a   1.000
_cell.length_b   1.000
_cell.length_c   1.000
_cell.angle_alpha   90.00
_cell.angle_beta   90.00
_cell.angle_gamma   90.00
#
_symmetry.space_group_name_H-M   'P 1'
#
loop_
_entity.id
_entity.type
_entity.pdbx_description
1 polymer ?
#
loop_
_entity_poly.entity_id
_entity_poly.type
_entity_poly.pdbx_seq_one_letter_code
_entity_poly.pdbx_strand_id
1 'polypeptide(L)'
;IISFGIIWIIVLWMLVREFENNTAKIPASWFGILNSFYIIVFAPVLSKIWQSRFNPSGPFKFGIGLILLAFGFGILSFGSLSIPLGAKTASVSMFFLIFAYLFHTLGELCVSPVGLSYISKLAPKKLIGLMFGVWFLANTIANSAAGFTGSYIDPITEEYGLSIFFLIFTI
;
A
#
# COMPACT_ATOMS: atom_id res chain seq x y z
N ILE A 1 8.27 25.77 1.83
CA ILE A 1 7.22 26.17 0.85
C ILE A 1 7.83 26.18 -0.57
N ILE A 2 8.98 26.83 -0.80
CA ILE A 2 9.63 26.90 -2.13
C ILE A 2 10.00 25.52 -2.67
N SER A 3 10.61 24.65 -1.85
CA SER A 3 10.98 23.26 -2.22
C SER A 3 9.76 22.43 -2.61
N PHE A 4 8.65 22.61 -1.91
CA PHE A 4 7.40 21.92 -2.20
C PHE A 4 6.80 22.37 -3.55
N GLY A 5 6.86 23.67 -3.85
CA GLY A 5 6.43 24.21 -5.14
C GLY A 5 7.26 23.67 -6.31
N ILE A 6 8.59 23.59 -6.15
CA ILE A 6 9.49 23.06 -7.17
C ILE A 6 9.19 21.58 -7.46
N ILE A 7 8.97 20.77 -6.42
CA ILE A 7 8.62 19.35 -6.57
C ILE A 7 7.32 19.20 -7.38
N TRP A 8 6.28 19.99 -7.07
CA TRP A 8 5.02 19.94 -7.81
C TRP A 8 5.15 20.41 -9.26
N ILE A 9 5.98 21.42 -9.54
CA ILE A 9 6.26 21.85 -10.91
C ILE A 9 6.95 20.74 -11.69
N ILE A 10 7.94 20.05 -11.10
CA ILE A 10 8.63 18.93 -11.74
C ILE A 10 7.64 17.77 -12.00
N VAL A 11 6.80 17.43 -11.02
CA VAL A 11 5.79 16.36 -11.17
C VAL A 11 4.80 16.70 -12.28
N LEU A 12 4.27 17.93 -12.31
CA LEU A 12 3.35 18.36 -13.36
C LEU A 12 4.02 18.39 -14.74
N TRP A 13 5.27 18.84 -14.82
CA TRP A 13 6.03 18.83 -16.07
C TRP A 13 6.28 17.40 -16.58
N MET A 14 6.64 16.48 -15.68
CA MET A 14 6.78 15.05 -16.03
C MET A 14 5.46 14.44 -16.49
N LEU A 15 4.35 14.79 -15.84
CA LEU A 15 3.00 14.36 -16.22
C LEU A 15 2.65 14.83 -17.64
N VAL A 16 2.84 16.12 -17.93
CA VAL A 16 2.52 16.69 -19.24
C VAL A 16 3.38 16.04 -20.33
N ARG A 17 4.67 15.86 -20.08
CA ARG A 17 5.60 15.24 -21.01
C ARG A 17 5.26 13.78 -21.33
N GLU A 18 4.75 13.04 -20.34
CA GLU A 18 4.33 11.65 -20.53
C GLU A 18 3.00 11.55 -21.28
N PHE A 19 2.09 12.51 -21.10
CA PHE A 19 0.86 12.61 -21.89
C PHE A 19 1.12 12.93 -23.37
N GLU A 20 2.17 13.68 -23.68
CA GLU A 20 2.57 13.98 -25.05
C GLU A 20 3.22 12.78 -25.77
N ASN A 21 3.91 11.92 -25.02
CA ASN A 21 4.48 10.66 -25.54
C ASN A 21 3.42 9.56 -25.61
N ASN A 22 2.61 9.55 -26.60
CA ASN A 22 1.45 8.71 -26.95
C ASN A 22 1.63 7.17 -26.82
N THR A 23 2.55 6.72 -25.94
CA THR A 23 2.74 5.32 -25.55
C THR A 23 2.10 5.14 -24.18
N ALA A 24 0.85 4.66 -24.16
CA ALA A 24 0.02 4.44 -22.98
C ALA A 24 0.57 3.38 -21.98
N LYS A 25 1.87 3.39 -21.72
CA LYS A 25 2.50 2.57 -20.69
C LYS A 25 2.80 3.45 -19.49
N ILE A 26 1.90 3.45 -18.52
CA ILE A 26 2.12 4.17 -17.26
C ILE A 26 3.17 3.40 -16.45
N PRO A 27 4.32 4.03 -16.13
CA PRO A 27 5.35 3.38 -15.33
C PRO A 27 4.81 2.96 -13.95
N ALA A 28 5.14 1.77 -13.50
CA ALA A 28 4.73 1.26 -12.19
C ALA A 28 5.16 2.19 -11.02
N SER A 29 6.25 2.94 -11.19
CA SER A 29 6.75 3.93 -10.22
C SER A 29 5.77 5.07 -9.92
N TRP A 30 4.86 5.40 -10.86
CA TRP A 30 3.85 6.45 -10.66
C TRP A 30 2.81 6.07 -9.59
N PHE A 31 2.55 4.77 -9.44
CA PHE A 31 1.63 4.29 -8.41
C PHE A 31 2.18 4.47 -6.98
N GLY A 32 3.50 4.54 -6.80
CA GLY A 32 4.11 4.92 -5.52
C GLY A 32 3.73 6.33 -5.06
N ILE A 33 3.46 7.25 -6.01
CA ILE A 33 2.98 8.61 -5.72
C ILE A 33 1.57 8.58 -5.13
N LEU A 34 0.71 7.64 -5.58
CA LEU A 34 -0.64 7.48 -5.03
C LEU A 34 -0.62 7.13 -3.55
N ASN A 35 0.29 6.25 -3.11
CA ASN A 35 0.42 5.93 -1.70
C ASN A 35 0.73 7.18 -0.87
N SER A 36 1.73 7.96 -1.27
CA SER A 36 2.10 9.21 -0.59
C SER A 36 0.95 10.22 -0.58
N PHE A 37 0.24 10.36 -1.68
CA PHE A 37 -0.92 11.23 -1.80
C PHE A 37 -2.04 10.81 -0.83
N TYR A 38 -2.37 9.53 -0.80
CA TYR A 38 -3.40 9.00 0.11
C TYR A 38 -3.01 9.16 1.58
N ILE A 39 -1.74 8.96 1.93
CA ILE A 39 -1.25 9.20 3.30
C ILE A 39 -1.52 10.66 3.69
N ILE A 40 -1.14 11.62 2.85
CA ILE A 40 -1.32 13.05 3.14
C ILE A 40 -2.80 13.41 3.31
N VAL A 41 -3.68 12.86 2.49
CA VAL A 41 -5.11 13.14 2.52
C VAL A 41 -5.82 12.45 3.69
N PHE A 42 -5.55 11.15 3.90
CA PHE A 42 -6.32 10.32 4.82
C PHE A 42 -5.75 10.27 6.24
N ALA A 43 -4.45 10.54 6.47
CA ALA A 43 -3.90 10.53 7.82
C ALA A 43 -4.58 11.56 8.75
N PRO A 44 -4.83 12.82 8.34
CA PRO A 44 -5.58 13.77 9.17
C PRO A 44 -7.03 13.34 9.40
N VAL A 45 -7.68 12.71 8.42
CA VAL A 45 -9.06 12.24 8.51
C VAL A 45 -9.17 11.12 9.54
N LEU A 46 -8.34 10.09 9.42
CA LEU A 46 -8.30 8.96 10.36
C LEU A 46 -7.91 9.44 11.77
N SER A 47 -6.96 10.36 11.88
CA SER A 47 -6.59 10.97 13.16
C SER A 47 -7.80 11.64 13.85
N LYS A 48 -8.59 12.41 13.11
CA LYS A 48 -9.82 13.02 13.64
C LYS A 48 -10.89 12.00 14.05
N ILE A 49 -11.07 10.94 13.25
CA ILE A 49 -12.01 9.85 13.55
C ILE A 49 -11.60 9.18 14.87
N TRP A 50 -10.31 8.89 15.05
CA TRP A 50 -9.81 8.21 16.25
C TRP A 50 -9.73 9.11 17.50
N GLN A 51 -9.79 10.43 17.34
CA GLN A 51 -9.90 11.39 18.43
C GLN A 51 -11.37 11.67 18.81
N SER A 52 -12.31 11.22 17.99
CA SER A 52 -13.75 11.38 18.24
C SER A 52 -14.30 10.29 19.19
N ARG A 53 -15.62 10.25 19.34
CA ARG A 53 -16.32 9.17 20.08
C ARG A 53 -16.05 7.78 19.50
N PHE A 54 -15.65 7.69 18.24
CA PHE A 54 -15.32 6.44 17.53
C PHE A 54 -13.82 6.14 17.65
N ASN A 55 -13.37 5.83 18.86
CA ASN A 55 -11.99 5.46 19.13
C ASN A 55 -11.89 3.98 19.55
N PRO A 56 -11.85 3.04 18.60
CA PRO A 56 -11.74 1.62 18.92
C PRO A 56 -10.39 1.30 19.56
N SER A 57 -10.35 0.15 20.26
CA SER A 57 -9.11 -0.35 20.86
C SER A 57 -8.04 -0.58 19.80
N GLY A 58 -6.75 -0.55 20.19
CA GLY A 58 -5.67 -0.73 19.26
C GLY A 58 -5.71 -2.05 18.49
N PRO A 59 -5.92 -3.21 19.14
CA PRO A 59 -6.09 -4.48 18.43
C PRO A 59 -7.21 -4.45 17.37
N PHE A 60 -8.30 -3.74 17.65
CA PHE A 60 -9.40 -3.58 16.70
C PHE A 60 -8.98 -2.74 15.48
N LYS A 61 -8.16 -1.68 15.68
CA LYS A 61 -7.59 -0.90 14.58
C LYS A 61 -6.68 -1.75 13.68
N PHE A 62 -5.87 -2.63 14.29
CA PHE A 62 -5.08 -3.61 13.54
C PHE A 62 -5.96 -4.54 12.71
N GLY A 63 -7.04 -5.07 13.30
CA GLY A 63 -8.00 -5.92 12.59
C GLY A 63 -8.62 -5.20 11.39
N ILE A 64 -9.07 -3.95 11.55
CA ILE A 64 -9.56 -3.13 10.43
C ILE A 64 -8.47 -2.97 9.36
N GLY A 65 -7.23 -2.67 9.76
CA GLY A 65 -6.12 -2.51 8.84
C GLY A 65 -5.88 -3.77 7.98
N LEU A 66 -5.90 -4.95 8.59
CA LEU A 66 -5.75 -6.22 7.88
C LEU A 66 -6.92 -6.50 6.94
N ILE A 67 -8.15 -6.21 7.34
CA ILE A 67 -9.34 -6.34 6.48
C ILE A 67 -9.22 -5.41 5.26
N LEU A 68 -8.78 -4.18 5.45
CA LEU A 68 -8.58 -3.24 4.35
C LEU A 68 -7.50 -3.72 3.38
N LEU A 69 -6.38 -4.28 3.89
CA LEU A 69 -5.35 -4.89 3.06
C LEU A 69 -5.90 -6.07 2.25
N ALA A 70 -6.68 -6.96 2.89
CA ALA A 70 -7.33 -8.07 2.22
C ALA A 70 -8.27 -7.59 1.10
N PHE A 71 -9.07 -6.54 1.35
CA PHE A 71 -9.90 -5.92 0.32
C PHE A 71 -9.08 -5.38 -0.85
N GLY A 72 -7.94 -4.73 -0.60
CA GLY A 72 -7.03 -4.25 -1.63
C GLY A 72 -6.54 -5.38 -2.54
N PHE A 73 -6.08 -6.48 -1.97
CA PHE A 73 -5.68 -7.67 -2.73
C PHE A 73 -6.86 -8.33 -3.45
N GLY A 74 -8.05 -8.37 -2.83
CA GLY A 74 -9.27 -8.87 -3.46
C GLY A 74 -9.65 -8.10 -4.71
N ILE A 75 -9.51 -6.77 -4.70
CA ILE A 75 -9.73 -5.91 -5.87
C ILE A 75 -8.74 -6.24 -6.99
N LEU A 76 -7.46 -6.45 -6.66
CA LEU A 76 -6.44 -6.85 -7.64
C LEU A 76 -6.73 -8.24 -8.20
N SER A 77 -7.13 -9.19 -7.34
CA SER A 77 -7.54 -10.53 -7.78
C SER A 77 -8.71 -10.47 -8.75
N PHE A 78 -9.75 -9.70 -8.42
CA PHE A 78 -10.91 -9.52 -9.28
C PHE A 78 -10.56 -8.84 -10.61
N GLY A 79 -9.75 -7.76 -10.57
CA GLY A 79 -9.30 -7.05 -11.77
C GLY A 79 -8.47 -7.93 -12.71
N SER A 80 -7.71 -8.88 -12.15
CA SER A 80 -6.85 -9.77 -12.93
C SER A 80 -7.57 -11.01 -13.49
N LEU A 81 -8.85 -11.25 -13.17
CA LEU A 81 -9.64 -12.34 -13.75
C LEU A 81 -9.76 -12.26 -15.28
N SER A 82 -9.72 -11.05 -15.82
CA SER A 82 -9.82 -10.81 -17.27
C SER A 82 -8.50 -11.07 -18.02
N ILE A 83 -7.41 -11.38 -17.31
CA ILE A 83 -6.09 -11.60 -17.90
C ILE A 83 -5.98 -13.07 -18.32
N PRO A 84 -5.76 -13.37 -19.62
CA PRO A 84 -5.54 -14.75 -20.06
C PRO A 84 -4.25 -15.34 -19.44
N LEU A 85 -4.25 -16.65 -19.21
CA LEU A 85 -3.07 -17.38 -18.76
C LEU A 85 -1.90 -17.17 -19.72
N GLY A 86 -0.72 -16.88 -19.16
CA GLY A 86 0.51 -16.66 -19.95
C GLY A 86 0.56 -15.35 -20.76
N ALA A 87 -0.38 -14.43 -20.57
CA ALA A 87 -0.35 -13.15 -21.26
C ALA A 87 0.81 -12.27 -20.75
N LYS A 88 1.76 -11.94 -21.65
CA LYS A 88 2.88 -11.03 -21.35
C LYS A 88 2.46 -9.56 -21.25
N THR A 89 1.30 -9.20 -21.78
CA THR A 89 0.71 -7.87 -21.73
C THR A 89 -0.79 -8.00 -21.53
N ALA A 90 -1.32 -7.28 -20.55
CA ALA A 90 -2.76 -7.26 -20.29
C ALA A 90 -3.24 -5.81 -20.21
N SER A 91 -4.42 -5.56 -20.78
CA SER A 91 -5.11 -4.28 -20.67
C SER A 91 -6.17 -4.40 -19.57
N VAL A 92 -5.80 -4.01 -18.35
CA VAL A 92 -6.71 -3.98 -17.19
C VAL A 92 -7.00 -2.53 -16.84
N SER A 93 -8.24 -2.24 -16.44
CA SER A 93 -8.59 -0.88 -16.03
C SER A 93 -7.74 -0.42 -14.84
N MET A 94 -7.14 0.75 -14.98
CA MET A 94 -6.30 1.40 -13.97
C MET A 94 -7.05 1.63 -12.64
N PHE A 95 -8.37 1.68 -12.66
CA PHE A 95 -9.19 1.86 -11.46
C PHE A 95 -8.95 0.77 -10.42
N PHE A 96 -8.75 -0.49 -10.81
CA PHE A 96 -8.45 -1.58 -9.88
C PHE A 96 -7.18 -1.29 -9.07
N LEU A 97 -6.14 -0.79 -9.74
CA LEU A 97 -4.87 -0.46 -9.10
C LEU A 97 -5.00 0.77 -8.17
N ILE A 98 -5.71 1.81 -8.61
CA ILE A 98 -5.99 3.02 -7.83
C ILE A 98 -6.73 2.66 -6.53
N PHE A 99 -7.78 1.84 -6.62
CA PHE A 99 -8.52 1.39 -5.44
C PHE A 99 -7.71 0.45 -4.54
N ALA A 100 -6.92 -0.45 -5.12
CA ALA A 100 -6.05 -1.32 -4.34
C ALA A 100 -5.05 -0.50 -3.52
N TYR A 101 -4.37 0.49 -4.12
CA TYR A 101 -3.49 1.41 -3.40
C TYR A 101 -4.21 2.21 -2.32
N LEU A 102 -5.45 2.64 -2.58
CA LEU A 102 -6.28 3.31 -1.57
C LEU A 102 -6.49 2.43 -0.34
N PHE A 103 -6.96 1.19 -0.54
CA PHE A 103 -7.23 0.26 0.56
C PHE A 103 -5.95 -0.17 1.29
N HIS A 104 -4.86 -0.40 0.56
CA HIS A 104 -3.55 -0.70 1.16
C HIS A 104 -3.06 0.46 2.02
N THR A 105 -3.15 1.71 1.53
CA THR A 105 -2.73 2.89 2.30
C THR A 105 -3.61 3.11 3.53
N LEU A 106 -4.93 2.93 3.42
CA LEU A 106 -5.83 3.01 4.58
C LEU A 106 -5.51 1.92 5.61
N GLY A 107 -5.22 0.70 5.16
CA GLY A 107 -4.76 -0.39 6.02
C GLY A 107 -3.46 -0.05 6.74
N GLU A 108 -2.47 0.47 6.02
CA GLU A 108 -1.19 0.91 6.57
C GLU A 108 -1.37 2.01 7.63
N LEU A 109 -2.22 3.00 7.36
CA LEU A 109 -2.54 4.07 8.31
C LEU A 109 -3.26 3.56 9.57
N CYS A 110 -3.96 2.43 9.49
CA CYS A 110 -4.56 1.78 10.65
C CYS A 110 -3.53 1.02 11.50
N VAL A 111 -2.48 0.46 10.89
CA VAL A 111 -1.50 -0.41 11.55
C VAL A 111 -0.28 0.38 12.06
N SER A 112 0.38 1.13 11.18
CA SER A 112 1.71 1.69 11.47
C SER A 112 1.70 2.74 12.59
N PRO A 113 0.85 3.78 12.59
CA PRO A 113 0.82 4.77 13.67
C PRO A 113 0.37 4.16 15.00
N VAL A 114 -0.53 3.18 14.96
CA VAL A 114 -1.03 2.50 16.15
C VAL A 114 0.06 1.64 16.76
N GLY A 115 0.80 0.88 15.98
CA GLY A 115 1.92 0.06 16.44
C GLY A 115 3.01 0.90 17.11
N LEU A 116 3.43 2.00 16.48
CA LEU A 116 4.41 2.92 17.06
C LEU A 116 3.90 3.56 18.38
N SER A 117 2.61 3.91 18.45
CA SER A 117 2.00 4.42 19.67
C SER A 117 1.98 3.37 20.78
N TYR A 118 1.76 2.09 20.48
CA TYR A 118 1.81 1.02 21.44
C TYR A 118 3.22 0.82 22.01
N ILE A 119 4.25 0.84 21.17
CA ILE A 119 5.64 0.75 21.61
C ILE A 119 5.95 1.88 22.60
N SER A 120 5.60 3.12 22.25
CA SER A 120 5.88 4.27 23.11
C SER A 120 5.15 4.25 24.46
N LYS A 121 3.97 3.59 24.52
CA LYS A 121 3.16 3.51 25.75
C LYS A 121 3.49 2.32 26.63
N LEU A 122 3.84 1.19 26.05
CA LEU A 122 4.03 -0.08 26.76
C LEU A 122 5.48 -0.40 27.05
N ALA A 123 6.42 0.12 26.27
CA ALA A 123 7.84 -0.15 26.47
C ALA A 123 8.38 0.56 27.73
N PRO A 124 9.19 -0.12 28.55
CA PRO A 124 9.92 0.53 29.62
C PRO A 124 10.78 1.67 29.07
N LYS A 125 10.82 2.83 29.77
CA LYS A 125 11.53 4.04 29.31
C LYS A 125 12.98 3.77 28.87
N LYS A 126 13.67 2.85 29.55
CA LYS A 126 15.06 2.46 29.22
C LYS A 126 15.19 1.65 27.93
N LEU A 127 14.13 1.01 27.46
CA LEU A 127 14.13 0.08 26.32
C LEU A 127 13.34 0.60 25.12
N ILE A 128 12.79 1.81 25.18
CA ILE A 128 11.99 2.37 24.10
C ILE A 128 12.74 2.34 22.75
N GLY A 129 14.00 2.79 22.74
CA GLY A 129 14.83 2.77 21.53
C GLY A 129 15.03 1.37 20.95
N LEU A 130 15.29 0.38 21.83
CA LEU A 130 15.40 -1.01 21.41
C LEU A 130 14.09 -1.53 20.80
N MET A 131 12.96 -1.22 21.41
CA MET A 131 11.64 -1.65 20.91
C MET A 131 11.30 -1.03 19.55
N PHE A 132 11.65 0.23 19.32
CA PHE A 132 11.56 0.83 17.99
C PHE A 132 12.49 0.13 16.99
N GLY A 133 13.71 -0.21 17.40
CA GLY A 133 14.64 -0.98 16.57
C GLY A 133 14.06 -2.34 16.16
N VAL A 134 13.43 -3.06 17.09
CA VAL A 134 12.74 -4.34 16.82
C VAL A 134 11.57 -4.13 15.86
N TRP A 135 10.79 -3.07 16.02
CA TRP A 135 9.69 -2.73 15.10
C TRP A 135 10.19 -2.52 13.66
N PHE A 136 11.24 -1.72 13.48
CA PHE A 136 11.81 -1.48 12.15
C PHE A 136 12.48 -2.73 11.57
N LEU A 137 13.10 -3.56 12.42
CA LEU A 137 13.63 -4.85 11.99
C LEU A 137 12.53 -5.77 11.49
N ALA A 138 11.39 -5.85 12.20
CA ALA A 138 10.24 -6.62 11.76
C ALA A 138 9.70 -6.12 10.40
N ASN A 139 9.62 -4.79 10.20
CA ASN A 139 9.25 -4.22 8.91
C ASN A 139 10.26 -4.57 7.80
N THR A 140 11.56 -4.58 8.10
CA THR A 140 12.59 -4.97 7.13
C THR A 140 12.43 -6.43 6.73
N ILE A 141 12.19 -7.32 7.69
CA ILE A 141 11.94 -8.75 7.42
C ILE A 141 10.67 -8.92 6.59
N ALA A 142 9.59 -8.20 6.93
CA ALA A 142 8.34 -8.25 6.17
C ALA A 142 8.52 -7.78 4.72
N ASN A 143 9.24 -6.69 4.48
CA ASN A 143 9.55 -6.21 3.13
C ASN A 143 10.43 -7.20 2.35
N SER A 144 11.40 -7.85 3.01
CA SER A 144 12.21 -8.88 2.38
C SER A 144 11.38 -10.11 2.01
N ALA A 145 10.47 -10.53 2.89
CA ALA A 145 9.53 -11.61 2.63
C ALA A 145 8.57 -11.25 1.47
N ALA A 146 8.08 -10.01 1.42
CA ALA A 146 7.26 -9.53 0.31
C ALA A 146 8.02 -9.55 -1.03
N GLY A 147 9.28 -9.13 -1.05
CA GLY A 147 10.15 -9.24 -2.23
C GLY A 147 10.37 -10.70 -2.66
N PHE A 148 10.60 -11.59 -1.70
CA PHE A 148 10.74 -13.01 -1.97
C PHE A 148 9.43 -13.62 -2.52
N THR A 149 8.28 -13.34 -1.92
CA THR A 149 6.99 -13.81 -2.46
C THR A 149 6.68 -13.22 -3.83
N GLY A 150 7.08 -11.96 -4.07
CA GLY A 150 6.98 -11.31 -5.37
C GLY A 150 7.76 -12.02 -6.48
N SER A 151 8.86 -12.71 -6.15
CA SER A 151 9.64 -13.47 -7.15
C SER A 151 8.89 -14.70 -7.70
N TYR A 152 7.85 -15.16 -7.02
CA TYR A 152 6.99 -16.26 -7.46
C TYR A 152 5.80 -15.82 -8.33
N ILE A 153 5.67 -14.52 -8.62
CA ILE A 153 4.54 -14.00 -9.41
C ILE A 153 4.50 -14.64 -10.80
N ASP A 154 5.65 -14.72 -11.50
CA ASP A 154 5.69 -15.25 -12.86
C ASP A 154 5.36 -16.74 -12.91
N PRO A 155 6.00 -17.64 -12.10
CA PRO A 155 5.66 -19.06 -12.09
C PRO A 155 4.18 -19.34 -11.74
N ILE A 156 3.64 -18.63 -10.76
CA ILE A 156 2.23 -18.82 -10.34
C ILE A 156 1.29 -18.27 -11.42
N THR A 157 1.65 -17.16 -12.05
CA THR A 157 0.80 -16.54 -13.08
C THR A 157 0.75 -17.38 -14.35
N GLU A 158 1.84 -18.02 -14.73
CA GLU A 158 1.90 -18.91 -15.89
C GLU A 158 1.02 -20.17 -15.70
N GLU A 159 0.99 -20.71 -14.48
CA GLU A 159 0.29 -21.98 -14.19
C GLU A 159 -1.16 -21.75 -13.76
N TYR A 160 -1.42 -20.80 -12.86
CA TYR A 160 -2.72 -20.61 -12.20
C TYR A 160 -3.38 -19.25 -12.51
N GLY A 161 -2.67 -18.33 -13.12
CA GLY A 161 -3.12 -16.96 -13.40
C GLY A 161 -2.86 -15.96 -12.28
N LEU A 162 -2.76 -14.69 -12.67
CA LEU A 162 -2.44 -13.58 -11.78
C LEU A 162 -3.51 -13.37 -10.68
N SER A 163 -4.76 -13.73 -10.96
CA SER A 163 -5.86 -13.66 -10.00
C SER A 163 -5.62 -14.55 -8.78
N ILE A 164 -5.14 -15.77 -8.99
CA ILE A 164 -4.82 -16.71 -7.91
C ILE A 164 -3.67 -16.19 -7.05
N PHE A 165 -2.64 -15.60 -7.66
CA PHE A 165 -1.54 -15.00 -6.90
C PHE A 165 -2.06 -13.95 -5.91
N PHE A 166 -2.91 -13.02 -6.33
CA PHE A 166 -3.47 -12.01 -5.42
C PHE A 166 -4.48 -12.58 -4.42
N LEU A 167 -5.20 -13.64 -4.79
CA LEU A 167 -6.17 -14.29 -3.91
C LEU A 167 -5.50 -14.89 -2.66
N ILE A 168 -4.28 -15.42 -2.79
CA ILE A 168 -3.51 -15.97 -1.66
C ILE A 168 -3.32 -14.91 -0.55
N PHE A 169 -3.17 -13.63 -0.89
CA PHE A 169 -3.00 -12.54 0.07
C PHE A 169 -4.33 -11.94 0.56
N THR A 170 -5.46 -12.41 0.03
CA THR A 170 -6.81 -11.96 0.43
C THR A 170 -7.34 -12.76 1.62
N ILE A 171 -6.85 -14.00 1.79
CA ILE A 171 -7.26 -14.95 2.82
C ILE A 171 -6.38 -14.80 4.06
#